data_65f1e218608879140b2ba4275fb3f36a
#
_entry.id   65f1e218608879140b2ba4275fb3f36a
#
_cell.length_a   1.000
_cell.length_b   1.000
_cell.length_c   1.000
_cell.angle_alpha   90.00
_cell.angle_beta   90.00
_cell.angle_gamma   90.00
#
_symmetry.space_group_name_H-M   'P 1'
#
loop_
_entity.id
_entity.type
_entity.pdbx_description
1 polymer ?
#
loop_
_entity_poly.entity_id
_entity_poly.type
_entity_poly.pdbx_seq_one_letter_code
_entity_poly.pdbx_strand_id
1 'polypeptide(L)'
;MDIARINRVKPLMDRRFGMFIHWGIYSVPARASRSEWIRNVDEVTVEDYQPYFDCFNPVDYDPKKWAKLAKEAGMKYAVLTTKHHDGFCLFDSQYTDYKVTNTPYGKDIVKEYVEAFRNEGIMVGFYYSLLDWHHPDYPAYGDMHHPMRNNEAFKGQGEHFERYIEYMHNQVRELLTNYGKIDIMWFDFHYDDMTGEKWEATKLIKMAREINPDLIIDDRLGGDVKADDLPYYVGDFGSPEQMIPAGGVKDYHGNPIPWETCMTLNDNWGYSQRDMNYKSAKNVVRMVVECTSKGGNVILNVGPDARGNIPKKSIEILTEVGEWFRLNGESIYGCGIMDYPKPEWGRLTKGNGAVYLHVIDLNQDTIAMPNFPYKVKMATRLSDGSKLSMAEPWNVGSYEGENIVFVHMPPFPLIDNIDEVIKLDIEE
;
A
#
# COMPACT_ATOMS: atom_id res chain seq x y z
N MET A 1 -18.15 -13.36 -2.33
CA MET A 1 -17.90 -12.09 -1.56
C MET A 1 -19.19 -11.29 -1.51
N ASP A 2 -19.52 -10.67 -0.36
CA ASP A 2 -20.71 -9.82 -0.20
C ASP A 2 -20.61 -8.56 -1.09
N ILE A 3 -21.75 -8.20 -1.74
CA ILE A 3 -21.86 -7.03 -2.64
C ILE A 3 -21.50 -5.73 -1.90
N ALA A 4 -21.91 -5.59 -0.64
CA ALA A 4 -21.62 -4.40 0.15
C ALA A 4 -20.10 -4.22 0.34
N ARG A 5 -19.37 -5.31 0.56
CA ARG A 5 -17.90 -5.32 0.69
C ARG A 5 -17.22 -4.94 -0.64
N ILE A 6 -17.69 -5.50 -1.76
CA ILE A 6 -17.18 -5.17 -3.09
C ILE A 6 -17.34 -3.68 -3.37
N ASN A 7 -18.55 -3.15 -3.13
CA ASN A 7 -18.84 -1.73 -3.39
C ASN A 7 -18.00 -0.80 -2.51
N ARG A 8 -17.75 -1.19 -1.25
CA ARG A 8 -16.95 -0.40 -0.32
C ARG A 8 -15.48 -0.33 -0.71
N VAL A 9 -14.89 -1.45 -1.14
CA VAL A 9 -13.46 -1.50 -1.50
C VAL A 9 -13.19 -0.99 -2.92
N LYS A 10 -14.18 -0.96 -3.80
CA LYS A 10 -14.03 -0.56 -5.20
C LYS A 10 -13.32 0.79 -5.38
N PRO A 11 -13.64 1.86 -4.63
CA PRO A 11 -12.95 3.13 -4.78
C PRO A 11 -11.42 3.05 -4.53
N LEU A 12 -10.97 2.17 -3.65
CA LEU A 12 -9.56 1.90 -3.43
C LEU A 12 -8.97 1.10 -4.59
N MET A 13 -9.67 0.04 -5.03
CA MET A 13 -9.19 -0.81 -6.12
C MET A 13 -9.06 -0.06 -7.44
N ASP A 14 -9.93 0.91 -7.74
CA ASP A 14 -9.85 1.74 -8.94
C ASP A 14 -8.62 2.69 -8.94
N ARG A 15 -8.03 2.95 -7.76
CA ARG A 15 -6.87 3.85 -7.59
C ARG A 15 -5.52 3.20 -7.82
N ARG A 16 -5.39 1.92 -7.66
CA ARG A 16 -4.24 1.04 -7.98
C ARG A 16 -2.91 1.35 -7.30
N PHE A 17 -2.55 2.62 -7.03
CA PHE A 17 -1.24 3.01 -6.54
C PHE A 17 -1.36 4.02 -5.39
N GLY A 18 -0.71 3.73 -4.25
CA GLY A 18 -0.73 4.54 -3.04
C GLY A 18 0.64 4.70 -2.38
N MET A 19 0.73 5.66 -1.44
CA MET A 19 1.89 5.92 -0.60
C MET A 19 1.68 5.36 0.80
N PHE A 20 2.58 4.51 1.27
CA PHE A 20 2.71 4.15 2.67
C PHE A 20 3.77 5.02 3.33
N ILE A 21 3.53 5.49 4.54
CA ILE A 21 4.48 6.35 5.24
C ILE A 21 4.74 5.75 6.63
N HIS A 22 5.92 5.13 6.79
CA HIS A 22 6.37 4.62 8.08
C HIS A 22 7.24 5.66 8.77
N TRP A 23 6.69 6.33 9.78
CA TRP A 23 7.37 7.39 10.49
C TRP A 23 7.00 7.43 11.96
N GLY A 24 7.99 7.73 12.80
CA GLY A 24 7.87 7.79 14.24
C GLY A 24 9.22 8.07 14.91
N ILE A 25 9.30 7.95 16.23
CA ILE A 25 10.54 8.20 16.98
C ILE A 25 11.66 7.23 16.62
N TYR A 26 11.37 6.06 16.06
CA TYR A 26 12.37 5.12 15.54
C TYR A 26 13.21 5.70 14.39
N SER A 27 12.76 6.80 13.76
CA SER A 27 13.56 7.53 12.77
C SER A 27 14.74 8.30 13.40
N VAL A 28 14.71 8.53 14.73
CA VAL A 28 15.78 9.22 15.45
C VAL A 28 17.04 8.37 15.54
N PRO A 29 17.00 7.11 16.05
CA PRO A 29 18.17 6.24 16.04
C PRO A 29 18.55 5.78 14.62
N ALA A 30 17.63 5.80 13.67
CA ALA A 30 17.86 5.49 12.26
C ALA A 30 18.72 4.22 12.04
N ARG A 31 18.38 3.14 12.75
CA ARG A 31 19.14 1.88 12.76
C ARG A 31 19.38 1.37 11.34
N ALA A 32 20.51 0.71 11.13
CA ALA A 32 20.93 0.25 9.81
C ALA A 32 19.96 -0.77 9.17
N SER A 33 19.17 -1.49 9.96
CA SER A 33 18.16 -2.44 9.53
C SER A 33 17.04 -2.51 10.55
N ARG A 34 15.78 -2.57 10.09
CA ARG A 34 14.58 -2.67 10.94
C ARG A 34 14.53 -1.58 12.00
N SER A 35 14.65 -0.31 11.60
CA SER A 35 14.66 0.80 12.57
C SER A 35 13.36 0.91 13.36
N GLU A 36 12.21 0.61 12.74
CA GLU A 36 10.90 0.55 13.38
C GLU A 36 10.76 -0.64 14.37
N TRP A 37 11.64 -1.64 14.26
CA TRP A 37 11.73 -2.80 15.16
C TRP A 37 12.89 -2.71 16.17
N ILE A 38 13.58 -1.57 16.27
CA ILE A 38 14.79 -1.42 17.12
C ILE A 38 14.55 -1.91 18.55
N ARG A 39 13.39 -1.58 19.14
CA ARG A 39 13.06 -2.01 20.50
C ARG A 39 13.02 -3.54 20.63
N ASN A 40 12.40 -4.23 19.70
CA ASN A 40 12.30 -5.69 19.71
C ASN A 40 13.65 -6.36 19.42
N VAL A 41 14.38 -5.87 18.41
CA VAL A 41 15.63 -6.49 17.94
C VAL A 41 16.75 -6.32 18.97
N ASP A 42 16.86 -5.14 19.56
CA ASP A 42 17.93 -4.80 20.51
C ASP A 42 17.45 -4.88 21.97
N GLU A 43 16.22 -5.41 22.22
CA GLU A 43 15.58 -5.60 23.53
C GLU A 43 15.60 -4.31 24.37
N VAL A 44 15.31 -3.15 23.72
CA VAL A 44 15.38 -1.82 24.34
C VAL A 44 14.20 -1.59 25.26
N THR A 45 14.46 -1.21 26.52
CA THR A 45 13.42 -0.88 27.50
C THR A 45 12.69 0.42 27.17
N VAL A 46 11.61 0.73 27.87
CA VAL A 46 10.91 2.01 27.73
C VAL A 46 11.83 3.15 28.15
N GLU A 47 12.56 2.96 29.24
CA GLU A 47 13.48 3.96 29.82
C GLU A 47 14.65 4.26 28.86
N ASP A 48 15.23 3.23 28.23
CA ASP A 48 16.34 3.40 27.28
C ASP A 48 15.86 3.98 25.93
N TYR A 49 14.57 3.87 25.63
CA TYR A 49 13.96 4.42 24.43
C TYR A 49 13.45 5.85 24.60
N GLN A 50 13.20 6.28 25.84
CA GLN A 50 12.68 7.60 26.20
C GLN A 50 13.48 8.78 25.62
N PRO A 51 14.83 8.76 25.57
CA PRO A 51 15.59 9.87 24.97
C PRO A 51 15.22 10.20 23.51
N TYR A 52 14.74 9.22 22.74
CA TYR A 52 14.29 9.48 21.37
C TYR A 52 12.98 10.24 21.32
N PHE A 53 12.08 9.97 22.27
CA PHE A 53 10.87 10.76 22.48
C PHE A 53 11.20 12.20 22.90
N ASP A 54 12.09 12.36 23.89
CA ASP A 54 12.46 13.67 24.47
C ASP A 54 13.12 14.60 23.44
N CYS A 55 13.74 14.06 22.40
CA CYS A 55 14.36 14.84 21.34
C CYS A 55 13.61 14.85 20.00
N PHE A 56 12.45 14.19 19.89
CA PHE A 56 11.69 14.16 18.64
C PHE A 56 11.14 15.54 18.27
N ASN A 57 11.79 16.15 17.29
CA ASN A 57 11.46 17.50 16.82
C ASN A 57 11.68 17.62 15.31
N PRO A 58 10.73 17.19 14.49
CA PRO A 58 10.85 17.20 13.03
C PRO A 58 10.68 18.61 12.44
N VAL A 59 11.72 19.43 12.58
CA VAL A 59 11.73 20.84 12.20
C VAL A 59 11.55 21.11 10.69
N ASP A 60 11.81 20.09 9.86
CA ASP A 60 11.69 20.17 8.38
C ASP A 60 10.40 19.53 7.87
N TYR A 61 9.55 19.01 8.75
CA TYR A 61 8.29 18.37 8.34
C TYR A 61 7.39 19.35 7.62
N ASP A 62 7.08 19.00 6.38
CA ASP A 62 6.17 19.76 5.53
C ASP A 62 5.20 18.78 4.82
N PRO A 63 4.02 18.53 5.39
CA PRO A 63 3.06 17.58 4.84
C PRO A 63 2.55 17.98 3.46
N LYS A 64 2.60 19.26 3.09
CA LYS A 64 2.22 19.71 1.76
C LYS A 64 3.21 19.24 0.70
N LYS A 65 4.51 19.22 1.02
CA LYS A 65 5.52 18.65 0.13
C LYS A 65 5.34 17.15 -0.04
N TRP A 66 4.99 16.42 1.05
CA TRP A 66 4.71 15.00 0.97
C TRP A 66 3.50 14.70 0.09
N ALA A 67 2.39 15.41 0.31
CA ALA A 67 1.15 15.26 -0.47
C ALA A 67 1.36 15.60 -1.95
N LYS A 68 2.11 16.68 -2.23
CA LYS A 68 2.47 17.06 -3.61
C LYS A 68 3.31 15.98 -4.28
N LEU A 69 4.35 15.46 -3.60
CA LEU A 69 5.17 14.36 -4.13
C LEU A 69 4.33 13.12 -4.44
N ALA A 70 3.45 12.71 -3.53
CA ALA A 70 2.56 11.58 -3.75
C ALA A 70 1.67 11.78 -4.99
N LYS A 71 1.05 12.96 -5.13
CA LYS A 71 0.22 13.30 -6.28
C LYS A 71 1.02 13.30 -7.59
N GLU A 72 2.19 13.94 -7.59
CA GLU A 72 3.08 14.02 -8.76
C GLU A 72 3.62 12.66 -9.16
N ALA A 73 3.86 11.75 -8.20
CA ALA A 73 4.23 10.36 -8.44
C ALA A 73 3.08 9.49 -9.01
N GLY A 74 1.86 10.05 -9.13
CA GLY A 74 0.69 9.31 -9.61
C GLY A 74 -0.07 8.55 -8.53
N MET A 75 0.28 8.70 -7.24
CA MET A 75 -0.42 8.04 -6.15
C MET A 75 -1.78 8.66 -5.89
N LYS A 76 -2.78 7.85 -5.56
CA LYS A 76 -4.19 8.26 -5.40
C LYS A 76 -4.72 8.09 -3.99
N TYR A 77 -3.98 7.46 -3.12
CA TYR A 77 -4.27 7.31 -1.69
C TYR A 77 -2.96 7.26 -0.90
N ALA A 78 -3.05 7.53 0.38
CA ALA A 78 -1.91 7.44 1.28
C ALA A 78 -2.34 6.90 2.65
N VAL A 79 -1.45 6.17 3.31
CA VAL A 79 -1.63 5.63 4.65
C VAL A 79 -0.41 6.03 5.50
N LEU A 80 -0.67 6.71 6.63
CA LEU A 80 0.37 7.11 7.59
C LEU A 80 0.32 6.19 8.82
N THR A 81 1.46 5.75 9.32
CA THR A 81 1.56 5.08 10.62
C THR A 81 1.21 6.06 11.74
N THR A 82 -0.04 6.05 12.20
CA THR A 82 -0.48 6.94 13.30
C THR A 82 0.03 6.49 14.66
N LYS A 83 0.17 5.18 14.85
CA LYS A 83 0.86 4.52 15.98
C LYS A 83 1.50 3.23 15.45
N HIS A 84 2.82 3.09 15.58
CA HIS A 84 3.54 1.86 15.27
C HIS A 84 3.71 0.98 16.52
N HIS A 85 4.43 -0.14 16.43
CA HIS A 85 4.60 -1.13 17.51
C HIS A 85 5.24 -0.54 18.79
N ASP A 86 6.01 0.53 18.68
CA ASP A 86 6.63 1.21 19.83
C ASP A 86 5.65 1.99 20.72
N GLY A 87 4.38 2.09 20.29
CA GLY A 87 3.30 2.74 21.03
C GLY A 87 3.26 4.26 20.91
N PHE A 88 4.21 4.88 20.19
CA PHE A 88 4.25 6.32 20.00
C PHE A 88 3.17 6.82 19.06
N CYS A 89 2.32 7.75 19.55
CA CYS A 89 1.22 8.32 18.80
C CYS A 89 1.65 9.58 18.06
N LEU A 90 1.51 9.61 16.73
CA LEU A 90 1.70 10.82 15.90
C LEU A 90 0.50 11.78 15.96
N PHE A 91 -0.51 11.48 16.77
CA PHE A 91 -1.74 12.26 16.96
C PHE A 91 -1.93 12.63 18.43
N ASP A 92 -2.78 13.64 18.68
CA ASP A 92 -3.06 14.16 20.03
C ASP A 92 -4.07 13.29 20.78
N SER A 93 -3.70 12.04 21.08
CA SER A 93 -4.55 11.12 21.85
C SER A 93 -4.83 11.63 23.26
N GLN A 94 -6.06 11.43 23.73
CA GLN A 94 -6.44 11.71 25.14
C GLN A 94 -6.18 10.53 26.06
N TYR A 95 -5.74 9.39 25.52
CA TYR A 95 -5.58 8.13 26.27
C TYR A 95 -4.13 7.83 26.63
N THR A 96 -3.17 8.63 26.17
CA THR A 96 -1.76 8.48 26.50
C THR A 96 -1.02 9.81 26.49
N ASP A 97 0.02 9.91 27.31
CA ASP A 97 1.01 11.00 27.26
C ASP A 97 2.16 10.70 26.29
N TYR A 98 2.25 9.46 25.78
CA TYR A 98 3.28 9.04 24.82
C TYR A 98 2.86 9.40 23.38
N LYS A 99 2.79 10.70 23.14
CA LYS A 99 2.26 11.30 21.92
C LYS A 99 3.08 12.50 21.46
N VAL A 100 3.01 12.78 20.17
CA VAL A 100 3.81 13.82 19.51
C VAL A 100 3.59 15.22 20.06
N THR A 101 2.40 15.55 20.56
CA THR A 101 2.09 16.86 21.15
C THR A 101 2.81 17.10 22.48
N ASN A 102 3.34 16.05 23.11
CA ASN A 102 4.16 16.12 24.34
C ASN A 102 5.67 16.10 24.03
N THR A 103 6.08 16.02 22.76
CA THR A 103 7.48 16.14 22.35
C THR A 103 7.85 17.61 22.09
N PRO A 104 9.14 17.96 21.86
CA PRO A 104 9.53 19.31 21.46
C PRO A 104 8.85 19.83 20.18
N TYR A 105 8.33 18.95 19.30
CA TYR A 105 7.53 19.35 18.14
C TYR A 105 6.20 20.01 18.53
N GLY A 106 5.49 19.46 19.51
CA GLY A 106 4.32 20.05 20.16
C GLY A 106 3.07 20.21 19.29
N LYS A 107 3.01 19.58 18.10
CA LYS A 107 1.86 19.65 17.18
C LYS A 107 1.38 18.28 16.79
N ASP A 108 0.11 18.20 16.38
CA ASP A 108 -0.54 16.98 15.88
C ASP A 108 -0.16 16.73 14.40
N ILE A 109 0.74 15.78 14.17
CA ILE A 109 1.23 15.41 12.83
C ILE A 109 0.11 14.81 11.98
N VAL A 110 -0.75 13.98 12.58
CA VAL A 110 -1.86 13.35 11.86
C VAL A 110 -2.83 14.39 11.32
N LYS A 111 -3.13 15.43 12.10
CA LYS A 111 -3.97 16.53 11.65
C LYS A 111 -3.37 17.24 10.43
N GLU A 112 -2.09 17.59 10.52
CA GLU A 112 -1.38 18.27 9.42
C GLU A 112 -1.30 17.39 8.16
N TYR A 113 -1.07 16.07 8.32
CA TYR A 113 -1.08 15.09 7.24
C TYR A 113 -2.44 15.02 6.55
N VAL A 114 -3.52 14.84 7.31
CA VAL A 114 -4.89 14.72 6.77
C VAL A 114 -5.27 15.96 5.95
N GLU A 115 -5.00 17.15 6.50
CA GLU A 115 -5.29 18.41 5.81
C GLU A 115 -4.54 18.52 4.48
N ALA A 116 -3.25 18.20 4.47
CA ALA A 116 -2.40 18.30 3.29
C ALA A 116 -2.80 17.31 2.18
N PHE A 117 -2.96 16.04 2.52
CA PHE A 117 -3.27 15.00 1.52
C PHE A 117 -4.69 15.15 0.96
N ARG A 118 -5.65 15.49 1.81
CA ARG A 118 -7.03 15.75 1.37
C ARG A 118 -7.11 16.96 0.42
N ASN A 119 -6.35 18.02 0.68
CA ASN A 119 -6.29 19.19 -0.20
C ASN A 119 -5.71 18.86 -1.59
N GLU A 120 -4.90 17.82 -1.71
CA GLU A 120 -4.40 17.33 -3.00
C GLU A 120 -5.33 16.32 -3.68
N GLY A 121 -6.48 16.00 -3.07
CA GLY A 121 -7.45 15.03 -3.60
C GLY A 121 -7.02 13.57 -3.44
N ILE A 122 -6.10 13.29 -2.53
CA ILE A 122 -5.61 11.94 -2.21
C ILE A 122 -6.51 11.35 -1.12
N MET A 123 -6.96 10.09 -1.28
CA MET A 123 -7.66 9.37 -0.21
C MET A 123 -6.74 9.23 1.00
N VAL A 124 -7.31 9.45 2.19
CA VAL A 124 -6.54 9.47 3.44
C VAL A 124 -6.80 8.21 4.23
N GLY A 125 -5.73 7.52 4.59
CA GLY A 125 -5.75 6.33 5.42
C GLY A 125 -4.82 6.44 6.63
N PHE A 126 -5.12 5.62 7.62
CA PHE A 126 -4.34 5.47 8.84
C PHE A 126 -3.92 4.02 9.01
N TYR A 127 -2.66 3.82 9.35
CA TYR A 127 -2.15 2.57 9.89
C TYR A 127 -2.19 2.65 11.43
N TYR A 128 -2.59 1.55 12.06
CA TYR A 128 -2.61 1.41 13.49
C TYR A 128 -2.11 0.02 13.91
N SER A 129 -1.01 -0.02 14.67
CA SER A 129 -0.46 -1.26 15.20
C SER A 129 -1.34 -1.84 16.32
N LEU A 130 -1.64 -3.14 16.23
CA LEU A 130 -2.26 -3.91 17.31
C LEU A 130 -1.27 -4.21 18.43
N LEU A 131 0.04 -4.29 18.13
CA LEU A 131 1.11 -4.33 19.12
C LEU A 131 1.27 -2.98 19.80
N ASP A 132 1.65 -3.01 21.06
CA ASP A 132 2.08 -1.81 21.80
C ASP A 132 3.13 -2.17 22.84
N TRP A 133 4.38 -1.90 22.50
CA TRP A 133 5.51 -2.20 23.39
C TRP A 133 5.70 -1.20 24.54
N HIS A 134 4.90 -0.14 24.57
CA HIS A 134 4.94 0.88 25.61
C HIS A 134 3.83 0.70 26.66
N HIS A 135 2.67 0.18 26.25
CA HIS A 135 1.51 0.12 27.14
C HIS A 135 1.71 -0.91 28.27
N PRO A 136 1.51 -0.52 29.54
CA PRO A 136 1.79 -1.40 30.69
C PRO A 136 0.87 -2.62 30.78
N ASP A 137 -0.34 -2.56 30.21
CA ASP A 137 -1.30 -3.66 30.19
C ASP A 137 -1.20 -4.52 28.90
N TYR A 138 -0.19 -4.26 28.02
CA TYR A 138 0.13 -5.17 26.91
C TYR A 138 1.03 -6.32 27.40
N PRO A 139 0.78 -7.59 27.01
CA PRO A 139 1.62 -8.71 27.42
C PRO A 139 3.08 -8.52 26.99
N ALA A 140 4.02 -8.77 27.90
CA ALA A 140 5.44 -8.60 27.65
C ALA A 140 6.23 -9.89 27.78
N TYR A 141 6.34 -10.44 29.00
CA TYR A 141 7.10 -11.67 29.24
C TYR A 141 6.45 -12.87 28.54
N GLY A 142 7.23 -13.57 27.72
CA GLY A 142 6.74 -14.74 26.97
C GLY A 142 6.04 -14.39 25.64
N ASP A 143 5.75 -13.10 25.36
CA ASP A 143 5.24 -12.67 24.07
C ASP A 143 6.41 -12.57 23.05
N MET A 144 6.38 -13.41 22.00
CA MET A 144 7.50 -13.55 21.07
C MET A 144 7.88 -12.24 20.32
N HIS A 145 6.96 -11.28 20.26
CA HIS A 145 7.16 -10.02 19.55
C HIS A 145 7.42 -8.83 20.49
N HIS A 146 7.27 -9.03 21.81
CA HIS A 146 7.57 -7.94 22.76
C HIS A 146 9.08 -7.81 23.03
N PRO A 147 9.66 -6.60 23.16
CA PRO A 147 11.07 -6.39 23.51
C PRO A 147 11.49 -7.11 24.79
N MET A 148 10.61 -7.13 25.80
CA MET A 148 10.89 -7.71 27.12
C MET A 148 10.48 -9.16 27.28
N ARG A 149 10.31 -9.90 26.18
CA ARG A 149 9.86 -11.32 26.12
C ARG A 149 10.68 -12.28 27.00
N ASN A 150 11.96 -11.98 27.19
CA ASN A 150 12.90 -12.80 27.96
C ASN A 150 13.21 -12.20 29.35
N ASN A 151 12.65 -11.06 29.70
CA ASN A 151 12.96 -10.37 30.95
C ASN A 151 11.95 -10.72 32.04
N GLU A 152 12.38 -11.51 33.03
CA GLU A 152 11.53 -11.98 34.14
C GLU A 152 10.92 -10.85 35.01
N ALA A 153 11.49 -9.65 34.97
CA ALA A 153 10.94 -8.50 35.68
C ALA A 153 9.57 -8.08 35.12
N PHE A 154 9.25 -8.47 33.90
CA PHE A 154 7.98 -8.18 33.22
C PHE A 154 6.94 -9.31 33.34
N LYS A 155 7.20 -10.32 34.18
CA LYS A 155 6.16 -11.32 34.51
C LYS A 155 4.98 -10.61 35.18
N GLY A 156 3.77 -10.90 34.66
CA GLY A 156 2.53 -10.27 35.13
C GLY A 156 2.14 -8.99 34.37
N GLN A 157 3.01 -8.41 33.55
CA GLN A 157 2.58 -7.37 32.62
C GLN A 157 1.57 -7.97 31.63
N GLY A 158 0.46 -7.26 31.42
CA GLY A 158 -0.64 -7.75 30.59
C GLY A 158 -1.70 -8.58 31.31
N GLU A 159 -1.63 -8.73 32.64
CA GLU A 159 -2.72 -9.35 33.44
C GLU A 159 -4.06 -8.64 33.27
N HIS A 160 -4.03 -7.36 32.92
CA HIS A 160 -5.19 -6.52 32.63
C HIS A 160 -5.31 -6.16 31.17
N PHE A 161 -5.12 -7.15 30.28
CA PHE A 161 -5.14 -6.95 28.83
C PHE A 161 -6.46 -6.32 28.33
N GLU A 162 -7.57 -6.52 29.02
CA GLU A 162 -8.85 -5.86 28.72
C GLU A 162 -8.76 -4.32 28.75
N ARG A 163 -7.86 -3.73 29.56
CA ARG A 163 -7.62 -2.29 29.61
C ARG A 163 -6.88 -1.81 28.35
N TYR A 164 -5.93 -2.62 27.88
CA TYR A 164 -5.28 -2.36 26.59
C TYR A 164 -6.29 -2.38 25.43
N ILE A 165 -7.20 -3.36 25.43
CA ILE A 165 -8.26 -3.44 24.41
C ILE A 165 -9.13 -2.19 24.42
N GLU A 166 -9.54 -1.73 25.61
CA GLU A 166 -10.33 -0.49 25.75
C GLU A 166 -9.55 0.74 25.26
N TYR A 167 -8.27 0.85 25.62
CA TYR A 167 -7.36 1.89 25.17
C TYR A 167 -7.26 1.91 23.63
N MET A 168 -6.99 0.76 23.02
CA MET A 168 -6.88 0.61 21.57
C MET A 168 -8.19 1.01 20.85
N HIS A 169 -9.35 0.53 21.31
CA HIS A 169 -10.65 0.88 20.73
C HIS A 169 -10.94 2.39 20.84
N ASN A 170 -10.58 2.99 21.96
CA ASN A 170 -10.77 4.43 22.17
C ASN A 170 -9.87 5.25 21.25
N GLN A 171 -8.61 4.87 21.06
CA GLN A 171 -7.71 5.54 20.11
C GLN A 171 -8.18 5.41 18.66
N VAL A 172 -8.67 4.23 18.24
CA VAL A 172 -9.26 4.06 16.91
C VAL A 172 -10.49 4.95 16.75
N ARG A 173 -11.31 5.08 17.78
CA ARG A 173 -12.46 6.00 17.78
C ARG A 173 -12.00 7.46 17.60
N GLU A 174 -10.96 7.91 18.32
CA GLU A 174 -10.38 9.26 18.16
C GLU A 174 -9.92 9.50 16.72
N LEU A 175 -9.18 8.55 16.13
CA LEU A 175 -8.69 8.64 14.77
C LEU A 175 -9.83 8.76 13.74
N LEU A 176 -10.95 8.08 13.97
CA LEU A 176 -12.09 8.10 13.05
C LEU A 176 -13.03 9.29 13.28
N THR A 177 -12.96 10.00 14.42
CA THR A 177 -13.86 11.11 14.75
C THR A 177 -13.21 12.49 14.69
N ASN A 178 -11.90 12.61 15.02
CA ASN A 178 -11.27 13.91 15.22
C ASN A 178 -10.71 14.54 13.94
N TYR A 179 -10.59 13.77 12.85
CA TYR A 179 -9.89 14.19 11.62
C TYR A 179 -10.80 14.28 10.38
N GLY A 180 -12.13 14.25 10.58
CA GLY A 180 -13.11 14.21 9.50
C GLY A 180 -13.18 12.82 8.85
N LYS A 181 -13.64 12.74 7.58
CA LYS A 181 -13.76 11.45 6.89
C LYS A 181 -12.39 10.83 6.65
N ILE A 182 -12.18 9.63 7.17
CA ILE A 182 -11.01 8.78 6.90
C ILE A 182 -11.46 7.66 5.98
N ASP A 183 -10.73 7.42 4.90
CA ASP A 183 -11.15 6.48 3.86
C ASP A 183 -10.67 5.06 4.13
N ILE A 184 -9.47 4.91 4.73
CA ILE A 184 -8.82 3.61 4.93
C ILE A 184 -8.33 3.49 6.37
N MET A 185 -8.59 2.33 6.99
CA MET A 185 -7.97 1.92 8.25
C MET A 185 -7.19 0.64 8.02
N TRP A 186 -5.88 0.74 8.19
CA TRP A 186 -4.92 -0.32 7.98
C TRP A 186 -4.41 -0.78 9.34
N PHE A 187 -4.94 -1.90 9.86
CA PHE A 187 -4.48 -2.53 11.09
C PHE A 187 -3.23 -3.35 10.82
N ASP A 188 -2.44 -3.63 11.85
CA ASP A 188 -1.27 -4.47 11.64
C ASP A 188 -0.95 -5.32 12.85
N PHE A 189 -0.46 -6.51 12.54
CA PHE A 189 0.19 -7.44 13.43
C PHE A 189 -0.76 -8.30 14.25
N HIS A 190 -1.57 -9.13 13.59
CA HIS A 190 -2.14 -10.32 14.21
C HIS A 190 -1.13 -11.48 14.13
N TYR A 191 -1.06 -12.30 15.17
CA TYR A 191 -0.12 -13.43 15.25
C TYR A 191 -0.61 -14.46 16.27
N ASP A 192 -0.27 -15.71 16.10
CA ASP A 192 -0.62 -16.82 16.99
C ASP A 192 -2.10 -16.77 17.46
N ASP A 193 -2.33 -16.67 18.78
CA ASP A 193 -3.65 -16.50 19.39
C ASP A 193 -4.09 -15.03 19.48
N MET A 194 -3.20 -14.08 19.20
CA MET A 194 -3.46 -12.66 19.12
C MET A 194 -4.11 -12.31 17.77
N THR A 195 -5.36 -12.73 17.59
CA THR A 195 -6.11 -12.61 16.34
C THR A 195 -7.62 -12.49 16.59
N GLY A 196 -8.33 -11.80 15.72
CA GLY A 196 -9.78 -11.73 15.71
C GLY A 196 -10.39 -11.27 17.04
N GLU A 197 -11.18 -12.12 17.66
CA GLU A 197 -11.89 -11.76 18.91
C GLU A 197 -10.98 -11.61 20.12
N LYS A 198 -9.70 -11.95 20.05
CA LYS A 198 -8.73 -11.58 21.08
C LYS A 198 -8.57 -10.04 21.17
N TRP A 199 -8.78 -9.35 20.05
CA TRP A 199 -8.81 -7.90 19.92
C TRP A 199 -10.22 -7.31 20.10
N GLU A 200 -11.23 -8.10 20.45
CA GLU A 200 -12.66 -7.74 20.37
C GLU A 200 -12.97 -7.14 18.97
N ALA A 201 -12.42 -7.76 17.92
CA ALA A 201 -12.42 -7.20 16.57
C ALA A 201 -13.82 -6.97 16.01
N THR A 202 -14.80 -7.83 16.32
CA THR A 202 -16.21 -7.59 15.93
C THR A 202 -16.74 -6.29 16.52
N LYS A 203 -16.46 -6.00 17.79
CA LYS A 203 -16.90 -4.78 18.48
C LYS A 203 -16.17 -3.55 17.90
N LEU A 204 -14.86 -3.67 17.64
CA LEU A 204 -14.05 -2.63 17.02
C LEU A 204 -14.60 -2.24 15.64
N ILE A 205 -14.84 -3.21 14.77
CA ILE A 205 -15.30 -2.95 13.41
C ILE A 205 -16.75 -2.45 13.38
N LYS A 206 -17.63 -2.92 14.26
CA LYS A 206 -18.98 -2.34 14.41
C LYS A 206 -18.91 -0.87 14.75
N MET A 207 -18.10 -0.49 15.75
CA MET A 207 -17.90 0.90 16.12
C MET A 207 -17.33 1.72 14.95
N ALA A 208 -16.32 1.21 14.27
CA ALA A 208 -15.70 1.91 13.15
C ALA A 208 -16.70 2.14 11.99
N ARG A 209 -17.55 1.16 11.69
CA ARG A 209 -18.56 1.26 10.63
C ARG A 209 -19.80 2.07 11.03
N GLU A 210 -20.10 2.19 12.32
CA GLU A 210 -21.11 3.14 12.81
C GLU A 210 -20.66 4.59 12.60
N ILE A 211 -19.35 4.86 12.76
CA ILE A 211 -18.77 6.19 12.50
C ILE A 211 -18.66 6.46 11.00
N ASN A 212 -18.16 5.48 10.24
CA ASN A 212 -18.00 5.58 8.79
C ASN A 212 -18.36 4.26 8.09
N PRO A 213 -19.56 4.14 7.54
CA PRO A 213 -20.01 2.93 6.83
C PRO A 213 -19.16 2.58 5.59
N ASP A 214 -18.51 3.57 4.98
CA ASP A 214 -17.69 3.43 3.78
C ASP A 214 -16.21 3.16 4.10
N LEU A 215 -15.83 3.05 5.39
CA LEU A 215 -14.44 2.83 5.80
C LEU A 215 -13.91 1.53 5.22
N ILE A 216 -12.83 1.61 4.49
CA ILE A 216 -12.14 0.46 3.91
C ILE A 216 -11.13 -0.07 4.93
N ILE A 217 -11.12 -1.37 5.16
CA ILE A 217 -10.31 -2.02 6.20
C ILE A 217 -9.54 -3.18 5.58
N ASP A 218 -8.27 -3.33 5.93
CA ASP A 218 -7.43 -4.46 5.54
C ASP A 218 -7.77 -5.75 6.31
N ASP A 219 -7.09 -6.86 6.01
CA ASP A 219 -7.36 -8.18 6.62
C ASP A 219 -6.52 -8.48 7.88
N ARG A 220 -5.78 -7.50 8.42
CA ARG A 220 -4.80 -7.78 9.50
C ARG A 220 -5.35 -7.73 10.92
N LEU A 221 -6.65 -7.66 11.10
CA LEU A 221 -7.29 -7.99 12.39
C LEU A 221 -7.39 -9.50 12.63
N GLY A 222 -7.15 -10.29 11.59
CA GLY A 222 -7.30 -11.73 11.58
C GLY A 222 -8.49 -12.20 10.76
N GLY A 223 -8.63 -13.52 10.63
CA GLY A 223 -9.58 -14.14 9.72
C GLY A 223 -8.98 -14.37 8.33
N ASP A 224 -9.63 -15.23 7.57
CA ASP A 224 -9.18 -15.59 6.22
C ASP A 224 -10.13 -14.97 5.17
N VAL A 225 -9.65 -13.96 4.46
CA VAL A 225 -10.41 -13.26 3.40
C VAL A 225 -10.84 -14.16 2.24
N LYS A 226 -10.28 -15.37 2.14
CA LYS A 226 -10.56 -16.36 1.09
C LYS A 226 -11.69 -17.31 1.45
N ALA A 227 -12.10 -17.35 2.72
CA ALA A 227 -13.12 -18.26 3.21
C ALA A 227 -14.53 -17.87 2.74
N ASP A 228 -15.43 -18.84 2.71
CA ASP A 228 -16.84 -18.62 2.35
C ASP A 228 -17.61 -17.95 3.49
N ASP A 229 -17.38 -18.41 4.71
CA ASP A 229 -18.00 -17.86 5.93
C ASP A 229 -17.04 -16.89 6.61
N LEU A 230 -17.21 -15.61 6.27
CA LEU A 230 -16.33 -14.55 6.71
C LEU A 230 -16.78 -13.99 8.06
N PRO A 231 -15.91 -13.99 9.08
CA PRO A 231 -16.16 -13.24 10.30
C PRO A 231 -16.44 -11.75 9.99
N TYR A 232 -17.26 -11.13 10.82
CA TYR A 232 -17.64 -9.71 10.61
C TYR A 232 -16.43 -8.77 10.56
N TYR A 233 -15.37 -9.09 11.29
CA TYR A 233 -14.16 -8.31 11.38
C TYR A 233 -13.14 -8.58 10.26
N VAL A 234 -13.39 -9.56 9.41
CA VAL A 234 -12.52 -9.77 8.24
C VAL A 234 -12.56 -8.51 7.38
N GLY A 235 -11.40 -8.06 6.97
CA GLY A 235 -11.24 -6.84 6.19
C GLY A 235 -11.87 -6.87 4.80
N ASP A 236 -11.74 -5.80 4.05
CA ASP A 236 -12.32 -5.65 2.71
C ASP A 236 -11.39 -6.16 1.60
N PHE A 237 -10.08 -6.26 1.86
CA PHE A 237 -9.07 -6.72 0.92
C PHE A 237 -7.95 -7.49 1.63
N GLY A 238 -7.30 -8.40 0.90
CA GLY A 238 -6.11 -9.11 1.38
C GLY A 238 -4.85 -8.26 1.23
N SER A 239 -3.92 -8.38 2.18
CA SER A 239 -2.72 -7.52 2.23
C SER A 239 -1.40 -8.32 2.21
N PRO A 240 -1.02 -8.98 1.10
CA PRO A 240 0.29 -9.60 0.99
C PRO A 240 1.40 -8.57 1.18
N GLU A 241 2.49 -8.98 1.84
CA GLU A 241 3.60 -8.11 2.17
C GLU A 241 4.89 -8.53 1.47
N GLN A 242 5.59 -7.55 0.88
CA GLN A 242 6.89 -7.72 0.20
C GLN A 242 6.88 -8.79 -0.89
N MET A 243 5.71 -9.12 -1.43
CA MET A 243 5.56 -10.10 -2.50
C MET A 243 4.36 -9.79 -3.39
N ILE A 244 4.46 -10.18 -4.65
CA ILE A 244 3.33 -10.14 -5.60
C ILE A 244 2.87 -11.59 -5.81
N PRO A 245 1.65 -11.96 -5.41
CA PRO A 245 1.12 -13.30 -5.63
C PRO A 245 1.12 -13.66 -7.13
N ALA A 246 1.61 -14.86 -7.46
CA ALA A 246 1.82 -15.28 -8.86
C ALA A 246 0.54 -15.21 -9.69
N GLY A 247 -0.61 -15.61 -9.13
CA GLY A 247 -1.93 -15.59 -9.78
C GLY A 247 -2.88 -14.51 -9.25
N GLY A 248 -2.37 -13.45 -8.56
CA GLY A 248 -3.22 -12.58 -7.75
C GLY A 248 -3.71 -13.30 -6.49
N VAL A 249 -4.61 -12.66 -5.73
CA VAL A 249 -5.26 -13.31 -4.58
C VAL A 249 -6.64 -13.81 -5.03
N LYS A 250 -6.94 -15.06 -4.67
CA LYS A 250 -8.20 -15.73 -5.04
C LYS A 250 -8.83 -16.38 -3.82
N ASP A 251 -10.16 -16.47 -3.82
CA ASP A 251 -10.89 -17.30 -2.86
C ASP A 251 -10.64 -18.80 -3.10
N TYR A 252 -11.17 -19.65 -2.23
CA TYR A 252 -11.00 -21.10 -2.36
C TYR A 252 -11.74 -21.72 -3.55
N HIS A 253 -12.58 -20.96 -4.24
CA HIS A 253 -13.23 -21.34 -5.50
C HIS A 253 -12.47 -20.85 -6.73
N GLY A 254 -11.36 -20.12 -6.55
CA GLY A 254 -10.55 -19.59 -7.64
C GLY A 254 -11.01 -18.22 -8.16
N ASN A 255 -12.00 -17.58 -7.55
CA ASN A 255 -12.45 -16.24 -7.95
C ASN A 255 -11.47 -15.17 -7.42
N PRO A 256 -11.11 -14.17 -8.23
CA PRO A 256 -10.31 -13.06 -7.78
C PRO A 256 -10.99 -12.29 -6.63
N ILE A 257 -10.24 -11.95 -5.61
CA ILE A 257 -10.68 -11.07 -4.53
C ILE A 257 -9.83 -9.79 -4.49
N PRO A 258 -10.33 -8.67 -3.95
CA PRO A 258 -9.54 -7.45 -3.78
C PRO A 258 -8.30 -7.69 -2.94
N TRP A 259 -7.17 -7.13 -3.36
CA TRP A 259 -5.92 -7.22 -2.61
C TRP A 259 -4.99 -6.04 -2.91
N GLU A 260 -4.13 -5.76 -1.96
CA GLU A 260 -3.12 -4.72 -2.03
C GLU A 260 -1.80 -5.27 -1.50
N THR A 261 -0.72 -5.22 -2.27
CA THR A 261 0.59 -5.53 -1.71
C THR A 261 1.25 -4.29 -1.13
N CYS A 262 1.74 -4.39 0.10
CA CYS A 262 2.58 -3.36 0.69
C CYS A 262 4.06 -3.69 0.43
N MET A 263 4.78 -2.70 -0.10
CA MET A 263 6.16 -2.84 -0.58
C MET A 263 7.02 -1.69 -0.12
N THR A 264 8.25 -1.98 0.28
CA THR A 264 9.23 -0.93 0.56
C THR A 264 9.89 -0.42 -0.71
N LEU A 265 10.28 0.85 -0.74
CA LEU A 265 11.07 1.41 -1.85
C LEU A 265 12.54 0.98 -1.76
N ASN A 266 13.02 0.73 -0.53
CA ASN A 266 14.33 0.17 -0.19
C ASN A 266 14.16 -1.15 0.60
N ASP A 267 15.06 -1.49 1.52
CA ASP A 267 14.97 -2.72 2.32
C ASP A 267 14.27 -2.52 3.67
N ASN A 268 13.88 -1.28 4.04
CA ASN A 268 13.32 -0.95 5.33
C ASN A 268 11.98 -0.22 5.23
N TRP A 269 11.10 -0.39 6.24
CA TRP A 269 9.88 0.39 6.39
C TRP A 269 10.18 1.78 6.94
N GLY A 270 10.75 1.85 8.14
CA GLY A 270 11.23 3.08 8.75
C GLY A 270 12.53 3.58 8.13
N TYR A 271 12.87 4.85 8.38
CA TYR A 271 14.11 5.44 7.91
C TYR A 271 15.34 4.70 8.43
N SER A 272 16.22 4.31 7.50
CA SER A 272 17.54 3.77 7.80
C SER A 272 18.61 4.61 7.10
N GLN A 273 19.53 5.17 7.87
CA GLN A 273 20.58 6.04 7.33
C GLN A 273 21.54 5.33 6.38
N ARG A 274 21.71 4.02 6.52
CA ARG A 274 22.67 3.21 5.75
C ARG A 274 22.05 2.43 4.60
N ASP A 275 20.74 2.46 4.49
CA ASP A 275 20.06 1.73 3.42
C ASP A 275 20.11 2.51 2.11
N MET A 276 20.86 1.97 1.18
CA MET A 276 21.04 2.51 -0.17
C MET A 276 20.52 1.56 -1.26
N ASN A 277 19.86 0.46 -0.87
CA ASN A 277 19.37 -0.54 -1.80
C ASN A 277 17.97 -0.21 -2.30
N TYR A 278 17.84 0.79 -3.14
CA TYR A 278 16.58 1.26 -3.66
C TYR A 278 16.14 0.52 -4.93
N LYS A 279 14.84 0.25 -5.03
CA LYS A 279 14.19 -0.13 -6.29
C LYS A 279 14.29 1.04 -7.27
N SER A 280 14.54 0.76 -8.55
CA SER A 280 14.52 1.79 -9.59
C SER A 280 13.05 2.19 -9.92
N ALA A 281 12.86 3.33 -10.56
CA ALA A 281 11.55 3.73 -11.10
C ALA A 281 10.98 2.67 -12.04
N LYS A 282 11.82 2.06 -12.86
CA LYS A 282 11.47 0.92 -13.71
C LYS A 282 10.89 -0.26 -12.90
N ASN A 283 11.51 -0.62 -11.78
CA ASN A 283 11.00 -1.69 -10.93
C ASN A 283 9.65 -1.31 -10.32
N VAL A 284 9.48 -0.07 -9.88
CA VAL A 284 8.22 0.41 -9.27
C VAL A 284 7.09 0.39 -10.30
N VAL A 285 7.27 0.97 -11.48
CA VAL A 285 6.25 0.99 -12.54
C VAL A 285 5.84 -0.45 -12.92
N ARG A 286 6.82 -1.32 -13.19
CA ARG A 286 6.56 -2.72 -13.56
C ARG A 286 5.86 -3.51 -12.46
N MET A 287 6.13 -3.19 -11.19
CA MET A 287 5.42 -3.75 -10.05
C MET A 287 3.94 -3.33 -10.04
N VAL A 288 3.65 -2.06 -10.30
CA VAL A 288 2.26 -1.56 -10.38
C VAL A 288 1.53 -2.19 -11.56
N VAL A 289 2.16 -2.28 -12.73
CA VAL A 289 1.60 -2.96 -13.92
C VAL A 289 1.30 -4.43 -13.62
N GLU A 290 2.25 -5.14 -13.00
CA GLU A 290 2.09 -6.54 -12.62
C GLU A 290 0.90 -6.73 -11.66
N CYS A 291 0.80 -5.90 -10.61
CA CYS A 291 -0.31 -5.98 -9.67
C CYS A 291 -1.65 -5.65 -10.32
N THR A 292 -1.71 -4.57 -11.11
CA THR A 292 -2.93 -4.16 -11.83
C THR A 292 -3.43 -5.25 -12.77
N SER A 293 -2.52 -5.88 -13.53
CA SER A 293 -2.87 -6.98 -14.45
C SER A 293 -3.44 -8.21 -13.72
N LYS A 294 -3.21 -8.33 -12.42
CA LYS A 294 -3.72 -9.39 -11.54
C LYS A 294 -4.86 -8.91 -10.62
N GLY A 295 -5.39 -7.72 -10.86
CA GLY A 295 -6.51 -7.14 -10.11
C GLY A 295 -6.14 -6.52 -8.75
N GLY A 296 -4.84 -6.38 -8.44
CA GLY A 296 -4.36 -5.85 -7.17
C GLY A 296 -3.91 -4.40 -7.21
N ASN A 297 -3.66 -3.86 -6.03
CA ASN A 297 -3.07 -2.56 -5.78
C ASN A 297 -1.63 -2.69 -5.29
N VAL A 298 -0.90 -1.58 -5.35
CA VAL A 298 0.40 -1.39 -4.68
C VAL A 298 0.32 -0.20 -3.75
N ILE A 299 0.69 -0.40 -2.49
CA ILE A 299 1.01 0.67 -1.57
C ILE A 299 2.53 0.67 -1.33
N LEU A 300 3.20 1.74 -1.80
CA LEU A 300 4.67 1.83 -1.79
C LEU A 300 5.13 2.71 -0.64
N ASN A 301 6.02 2.17 0.19
CA ASN A 301 6.48 2.81 1.40
C ASN A 301 7.60 3.84 1.16
N VAL A 302 7.52 4.93 1.91
CA VAL A 302 8.61 5.87 2.19
C VAL A 302 8.83 5.95 3.70
N GLY A 303 10.08 6.06 4.12
CA GLY A 303 10.47 6.26 5.53
C GLY A 303 11.11 7.64 5.70
N PRO A 304 10.38 8.66 6.18
CA PRO A 304 10.96 9.97 6.45
C PRO A 304 12.00 9.93 7.58
N ASP A 305 13.00 10.81 7.50
CA ASP A 305 14.03 10.96 8.55
C ASP A 305 13.47 11.62 9.83
N ALA A 306 14.29 11.71 10.88
CA ALA A 306 13.89 12.31 12.16
C ALA A 306 13.55 13.81 12.05
N ARG A 307 13.97 14.48 11.00
CA ARG A 307 13.65 15.88 10.73
C ARG A 307 12.36 16.08 9.94
N GLY A 308 11.78 15.00 9.40
CA GLY A 308 10.56 15.00 8.60
C GLY A 308 10.80 15.08 7.09
N ASN A 309 12.02 14.83 6.61
CA ASN A 309 12.30 14.81 5.18
C ASN A 309 12.12 13.40 4.61
N ILE A 310 11.39 13.27 3.49
CA ILE A 310 11.47 12.07 2.67
C ILE A 310 12.88 12.03 2.04
N PRO A 311 13.59 10.88 2.09
CA PRO A 311 14.95 10.77 1.55
C PRO A 311 15.04 11.23 0.09
N LYS A 312 16.09 11.98 -0.23
CA LYS A 312 16.30 12.54 -1.58
C LYS A 312 16.21 11.48 -2.68
N LYS A 313 16.77 10.27 -2.42
CA LYS A 313 16.71 9.17 -3.38
C LYS A 313 15.28 8.68 -3.64
N SER A 314 14.44 8.65 -2.60
CA SER A 314 13.01 8.35 -2.76
C SER A 314 12.30 9.39 -3.62
N ILE A 315 12.59 10.68 -3.41
CA ILE A 315 12.02 11.78 -4.21
C ILE A 315 12.41 11.64 -5.69
N GLU A 316 13.69 11.39 -5.98
CA GLU A 316 14.19 11.20 -7.35
C GLU A 316 13.44 10.05 -8.06
N ILE A 317 13.32 8.89 -7.41
CA ILE A 317 12.65 7.72 -7.98
C ILE A 317 11.15 8.00 -8.18
N LEU A 318 10.47 8.59 -7.20
CA LEU A 318 9.04 8.89 -7.29
C LEU A 318 8.75 9.95 -8.35
N THR A 319 9.66 10.89 -8.59
CA THR A 319 9.55 11.87 -9.68
C THR A 319 9.60 11.17 -11.04
N GLU A 320 10.55 10.27 -11.25
CA GLU A 320 10.67 9.48 -12.49
C GLU A 320 9.44 8.56 -12.70
N VAL A 321 8.93 7.94 -11.64
CA VAL A 321 7.67 7.18 -11.66
C VAL A 321 6.51 8.06 -12.11
N GLY A 322 6.43 9.28 -11.58
CA GLY A 322 5.39 10.24 -11.92
C GLY A 322 5.42 10.68 -13.39
N GLU A 323 6.60 10.81 -13.99
CA GLU A 323 6.73 11.10 -15.42
C GLU A 323 6.07 10.01 -16.27
N TRP A 324 6.28 8.73 -15.93
CA TRP A 324 5.61 7.63 -16.61
C TRP A 324 4.10 7.65 -16.39
N PHE A 325 3.63 7.87 -15.16
CA PHE A 325 2.19 7.90 -14.84
C PHE A 325 1.45 9.04 -15.54
N ARG A 326 2.10 10.19 -15.74
CA ARG A 326 1.52 11.34 -16.44
C ARG A 326 1.13 10.99 -17.88
N LEU A 327 1.86 10.10 -18.54
CA LEU A 327 1.61 9.66 -19.92
C LEU A 327 0.71 8.42 -19.97
N ASN A 328 0.90 7.48 -19.06
CA ASN A 328 0.38 6.12 -19.16
C ASN A 328 -0.66 5.77 -18.08
N GLY A 329 -0.96 6.68 -17.15
CA GLY A 329 -1.80 6.37 -15.98
C GLY A 329 -3.21 5.88 -16.32
N GLU A 330 -3.76 6.18 -17.49
CA GLU A 330 -5.06 5.65 -17.91
C GLU A 330 -5.07 4.13 -18.07
N SER A 331 -3.91 3.51 -18.30
CA SER A 331 -3.76 2.05 -18.40
C SER A 331 -3.78 1.34 -17.04
N ILE A 332 -3.73 2.12 -15.95
CA ILE A 332 -3.65 1.65 -14.56
C ILE A 332 -4.95 1.95 -13.81
N TYR A 333 -5.34 3.25 -13.74
CA TYR A 333 -6.50 3.65 -12.92
C TYR A 333 -7.81 3.15 -13.54
N GLY A 334 -8.65 2.50 -12.71
CA GLY A 334 -9.89 1.89 -13.15
C GLY A 334 -9.70 0.64 -14.02
N CYS A 335 -8.47 0.21 -14.25
CA CYS A 335 -8.15 -1.00 -14.99
C CYS A 335 -7.91 -2.19 -14.06
N GLY A 336 -7.93 -3.40 -14.63
CA GLY A 336 -7.72 -4.63 -13.89
C GLY A 336 -7.42 -5.81 -14.80
N ILE A 337 -7.84 -6.99 -14.37
CA ILE A 337 -7.57 -8.25 -15.07
C ILE A 337 -8.17 -8.22 -16.48
N MET A 338 -7.37 -8.61 -17.46
CA MET A 338 -7.80 -9.02 -18.77
C MET A 338 -7.82 -10.55 -18.84
N ASP A 339 -8.98 -11.12 -19.19
CA ASP A 339 -9.09 -12.56 -19.38
C ASP A 339 -8.47 -12.97 -20.73
N TYR A 340 -7.15 -13.11 -20.68
CA TYR A 340 -6.33 -13.50 -21.82
C TYR A 340 -5.01 -14.09 -21.30
N PRO A 341 -4.42 -15.09 -21.96
CA PRO A 341 -3.11 -15.64 -21.57
C PRO A 341 -2.04 -14.55 -21.45
N LYS A 342 -1.24 -14.64 -20.40
CA LYS A 342 -0.12 -13.72 -20.21
C LYS A 342 0.84 -13.80 -21.39
N PRO A 343 1.07 -12.69 -22.13
CA PRO A 343 2.05 -12.68 -23.20
C PRO A 343 3.48 -12.68 -22.66
N GLU A 344 4.42 -13.24 -23.42
CA GLU A 344 5.84 -13.26 -23.04
C GLU A 344 6.47 -11.85 -23.06
N TRP A 345 6.01 -11.00 -23.97
CA TRP A 345 6.52 -9.63 -24.12
C TRP A 345 6.03 -8.66 -23.04
N GLY A 346 5.05 -9.04 -22.16
CA GLY A 346 4.60 -8.09 -21.16
C GLY A 346 3.35 -8.47 -20.36
N ARG A 347 2.42 -7.50 -20.24
CA ARG A 347 1.16 -7.64 -19.49
C ARG A 347 0.01 -6.99 -20.23
N LEU A 348 -1.19 -7.36 -19.83
CA LEU A 348 -2.43 -6.76 -20.29
C LEU A 348 -3.22 -6.23 -19.11
N THR A 349 -3.79 -5.03 -19.27
CA THR A 349 -4.80 -4.50 -18.36
C THR A 349 -6.05 -4.15 -19.15
N LYS A 350 -7.23 -4.26 -18.54
CA LYS A 350 -8.51 -3.90 -19.18
C LYS A 350 -9.26 -2.91 -18.31
N GLY A 351 -9.79 -1.87 -18.92
CA GLY A 351 -10.64 -0.85 -18.27
C GLY A 351 -10.93 0.29 -19.23
N ASN A 352 -11.83 1.18 -18.83
CA ASN A 352 -12.12 2.42 -19.58
C ASN A 352 -12.50 2.18 -21.05
N GLY A 353 -13.15 1.04 -21.38
CA GLY A 353 -13.53 0.68 -22.75
C GLY A 353 -12.35 0.28 -23.65
N ALA A 354 -11.21 -0.08 -23.10
CA ALA A 354 -10.00 -0.43 -23.83
C ALA A 354 -9.25 -1.60 -23.17
N VAL A 355 -8.35 -2.20 -23.95
CA VAL A 355 -7.29 -3.09 -23.46
C VAL A 355 -5.95 -2.40 -23.67
N TYR A 356 -5.11 -2.43 -22.66
CA TYR A 356 -3.78 -1.84 -22.70
C TYR A 356 -2.72 -2.93 -22.73
N LEU A 357 -1.83 -2.83 -23.71
CA LEU A 357 -0.66 -3.70 -23.87
C LEU A 357 0.52 -3.00 -23.20
N HIS A 358 1.02 -3.59 -22.13
CA HIS A 358 2.24 -3.15 -21.45
C HIS A 358 3.42 -3.94 -22.03
N VAL A 359 4.14 -3.33 -22.94
CA VAL A 359 5.26 -3.96 -23.68
C VAL A 359 6.54 -3.74 -22.89
N ILE A 360 7.00 -4.78 -22.21
CA ILE A 360 8.10 -4.73 -21.26
C ILE A 360 9.39 -5.30 -21.85
N ASP A 361 9.27 -6.36 -22.66
CA ASP A 361 10.37 -7.05 -23.30
C ASP A 361 9.94 -7.54 -24.68
N LEU A 362 10.32 -6.79 -25.71
CA LEU A 362 9.95 -7.08 -27.07
C LEU A 362 11.20 -7.29 -27.92
N ASN A 363 11.27 -8.42 -28.59
CA ASN A 363 12.37 -8.81 -29.48
C ASN A 363 11.98 -8.88 -30.96
N GLN A 364 10.76 -8.44 -31.29
CA GLN A 364 10.21 -8.45 -32.66
C GLN A 364 9.43 -7.17 -32.93
N ASP A 365 9.22 -6.83 -34.19
CA ASP A 365 8.54 -5.61 -34.63
C ASP A 365 7.02 -5.75 -34.76
N THR A 366 6.47 -6.95 -34.55
CA THR A 366 5.04 -7.21 -34.64
C THR A 366 4.57 -8.07 -33.48
N ILE A 367 3.59 -7.55 -32.74
CA ILE A 367 2.85 -8.30 -31.74
C ILE A 367 1.69 -9.01 -32.43
N ALA A 368 1.55 -10.32 -32.22
CA ALA A 368 0.40 -11.10 -32.64
C ALA A 368 -0.33 -11.64 -31.41
N MET A 369 -1.65 -11.43 -31.34
CA MET A 369 -2.52 -11.90 -30.28
C MET A 369 -3.62 -12.80 -30.86
N PRO A 370 -3.39 -14.12 -30.92
CA PRO A 370 -4.39 -15.07 -31.45
C PRO A 370 -5.55 -15.24 -30.46
N ASN A 371 -6.73 -15.54 -31.00
CA ASN A 371 -7.95 -15.74 -30.23
C ASN A 371 -8.31 -14.54 -29.33
N PHE A 372 -8.01 -13.31 -29.79
CA PHE A 372 -8.30 -12.12 -29.01
C PHE A 372 -9.82 -11.93 -28.87
N PRO A 373 -10.36 -11.75 -27.63
CA PRO A 373 -11.80 -11.86 -27.40
C PRO A 373 -12.61 -10.64 -27.87
N TYR A 374 -11.96 -9.58 -28.33
CA TYR A 374 -12.61 -8.34 -28.74
C TYR A 374 -12.25 -7.98 -30.17
N LYS A 375 -13.17 -7.29 -30.85
CA LYS A 375 -12.85 -6.58 -32.09
C LYS A 375 -12.15 -5.27 -31.75
N VAL A 376 -10.99 -5.04 -32.34
CA VAL A 376 -10.17 -3.83 -32.11
C VAL A 376 -10.39 -2.85 -33.25
N LYS A 377 -10.69 -1.59 -32.90
CA LYS A 377 -10.90 -0.50 -33.87
C LYS A 377 -9.61 0.22 -34.21
N MET A 378 -8.76 0.42 -33.21
CA MET A 378 -7.55 1.22 -33.34
C MET A 378 -6.53 0.81 -32.26
N ALA A 379 -5.25 0.85 -32.63
CA ALA A 379 -4.13 0.74 -31.71
C ALA A 379 -3.42 2.11 -31.63
N THR A 380 -3.24 2.62 -30.42
CA THR A 380 -2.62 3.94 -30.16
C THR A 380 -1.54 3.80 -29.11
N ARG A 381 -0.37 4.35 -29.39
CA ARG A 381 0.73 4.47 -28.43
C ARG A 381 0.40 5.60 -27.43
N LEU A 382 0.42 5.33 -26.13
CA LEU A 382 0.03 6.35 -25.13
C LEU A 382 1.06 7.46 -24.98
N SER A 383 2.35 7.15 -25.10
CA SER A 383 3.44 8.09 -24.86
C SER A 383 3.42 9.32 -25.77
N ASP A 384 2.95 9.19 -27.00
CA ASP A 384 2.93 10.27 -28.02
C ASP A 384 1.62 10.38 -28.83
N GLY A 385 0.65 9.49 -28.59
CA GLY A 385 -0.64 9.48 -29.29
C GLY A 385 -0.56 8.94 -30.74
N SER A 386 0.56 8.37 -31.16
CA SER A 386 0.71 7.85 -32.52
C SER A 386 -0.15 6.61 -32.75
N LYS A 387 -0.78 6.54 -33.94
CA LYS A 387 -1.53 5.36 -34.36
C LYS A 387 -0.57 4.30 -34.90
N LEU A 388 -0.78 3.07 -34.45
CA LEU A 388 -0.01 1.92 -34.91
C LEU A 388 -0.75 1.13 -35.96
N SER A 389 -0.02 0.57 -36.94
CA SER A 389 -0.60 -0.30 -37.96
C SER A 389 -1.08 -1.61 -37.35
N MET A 390 -2.25 -2.06 -37.78
CA MET A 390 -2.85 -3.36 -37.44
C MET A 390 -3.04 -4.23 -38.66
N ALA A 391 -2.33 -3.93 -39.78
CA ALA A 391 -2.43 -4.69 -41.02
C ALA A 391 -1.95 -6.14 -40.82
N GLU A 392 -2.59 -7.07 -41.50
CA GLU A 392 -2.11 -8.45 -41.53
C GLU A 392 -0.70 -8.52 -42.15
N PRO A 393 0.27 -9.20 -41.52
CA PRO A 393 1.59 -9.37 -42.12
C PRO A 393 1.51 -10.35 -43.32
N TRP A 394 2.48 -10.25 -44.22
CA TRP A 394 2.54 -11.10 -45.42
C TRP A 394 2.61 -12.60 -45.11
N ASN A 395 3.11 -12.97 -43.94
CA ASN A 395 3.26 -14.34 -43.45
C ASN A 395 2.15 -14.73 -42.45
N VAL A 396 0.97 -14.13 -42.53
CA VAL A 396 -0.16 -14.39 -41.61
C VAL A 396 -0.50 -15.87 -41.47
N GLY A 397 -0.35 -16.65 -42.56
CA GLY A 397 -0.58 -18.10 -42.54
C GLY A 397 0.37 -18.92 -41.66
N SER A 398 1.42 -18.31 -41.09
CA SER A 398 2.32 -18.93 -40.12
C SER A 398 1.83 -18.81 -38.69
N TYR A 399 0.75 -18.07 -38.44
CA TYR A 399 0.14 -17.90 -37.13
C TYR A 399 -1.04 -18.84 -36.94
N GLU A 400 -1.11 -19.48 -35.80
CA GLU A 400 -2.23 -20.35 -35.41
C GLU A 400 -3.26 -19.56 -34.58
N GLY A 401 -4.55 -19.91 -34.76
CA GLY A 401 -5.66 -19.34 -34.01
C GLY A 401 -6.62 -18.55 -34.87
N GLU A 402 -7.75 -18.18 -34.29
CA GLU A 402 -8.78 -17.35 -34.92
C GLU A 402 -8.70 -15.93 -34.36
N ASN A 403 -9.31 -14.95 -35.07
CA ASN A 403 -9.39 -13.56 -34.60
C ASN A 403 -8.04 -13.02 -34.07
N ILE A 404 -7.01 -13.06 -34.91
CA ILE A 404 -5.66 -12.63 -34.54
C ILE A 404 -5.58 -11.10 -34.66
N VAL A 405 -5.23 -10.44 -33.62
CA VAL A 405 -4.93 -9.00 -33.62
C VAL A 405 -3.43 -8.81 -33.80
N PHE A 406 -3.04 -8.07 -34.83
CA PHE A 406 -1.67 -7.67 -35.10
C PHE A 406 -1.46 -6.21 -34.70
N VAL A 407 -0.32 -5.91 -34.08
CA VAL A 407 0.11 -4.54 -33.80
C VAL A 407 1.56 -4.41 -34.23
N HIS A 408 1.82 -3.55 -35.21
CA HIS A 408 3.18 -3.27 -35.68
C HIS A 408 3.81 -2.19 -34.79
N MET A 409 4.87 -2.56 -34.09
CA MET A 409 5.59 -1.67 -33.19
C MET A 409 6.46 -0.68 -34.00
N PRO A 410 6.74 0.51 -33.43
CA PRO A 410 7.66 1.44 -34.06
C PRO A 410 9.09 0.87 -34.12
N PRO A 411 9.95 1.42 -35.00
CA PRO A 411 11.34 0.97 -35.09
C PRO A 411 12.07 1.09 -33.74
N PHE A 412 12.97 0.12 -33.51
CA PHE A 412 13.81 0.11 -32.30
C PHE A 412 14.89 1.19 -32.30
N PRO A 413 15.38 1.58 -31.10
CA PRO A 413 14.96 1.12 -29.76
C PRO A 413 13.60 1.70 -29.38
N LEU A 414 12.84 0.97 -28.55
CA LEU A 414 11.67 1.52 -27.88
C LEU A 414 12.13 2.74 -27.06
N ILE A 415 11.39 3.84 -27.16
CA ILE A 415 11.77 5.11 -26.53
C ILE A 415 11.70 5.01 -25.00
N ASP A 416 10.69 4.27 -24.50
CA ASP A 416 10.55 4.04 -23.07
C ASP A 416 11.13 2.68 -22.66
N ASN A 417 12.22 2.72 -21.90
CA ASN A 417 12.83 1.52 -21.35
C ASN A 417 12.09 0.96 -20.12
N ILE A 418 11.08 1.63 -19.63
CA ILE A 418 10.30 1.22 -18.46
C ILE A 418 9.21 0.25 -18.90
N ASP A 419 8.28 0.74 -19.72
CA ASP A 419 7.10 0.04 -20.20
C ASP A 419 6.45 0.86 -21.33
N GLU A 420 6.42 0.34 -22.54
CA GLU A 420 5.75 0.98 -23.68
C GLU A 420 4.28 0.58 -23.71
N VAL A 421 3.37 1.54 -23.56
CA VAL A 421 1.93 1.25 -23.45
C VAL A 421 1.19 1.52 -24.74
N ILE A 422 0.50 0.48 -25.24
CA ILE A 422 -0.37 0.54 -26.42
C ILE A 422 -1.82 0.37 -25.96
N LYS A 423 -2.65 1.35 -26.27
CA LYS A 423 -4.09 1.28 -26.10
C LYS A 423 -4.76 0.63 -27.29
N LEU A 424 -5.57 -0.38 -27.06
CA LEU A 424 -6.48 -0.97 -28.05
C LEU A 424 -7.91 -0.50 -27.74
N ASP A 425 -8.47 0.33 -28.60
CA ASP A 425 -9.89 0.67 -28.53
C ASP A 425 -10.73 -0.52 -29.01
N ILE A 426 -11.57 -1.06 -28.11
CA ILE A 426 -12.35 -2.28 -28.37
C ILE A 426 -13.83 -1.99 -28.60
N GLU A 427 -14.51 -2.90 -29.29
CA GLU A 427 -15.99 -3.02 -29.28
C GLU A 427 -16.35 -4.02 -28.17
N GLU A 428 -17.16 -3.61 -27.19
CA GLU A 428 -17.71 -4.50 -26.16
C GLU A 428 -18.94 -5.27 -26.69
#